data_0d78197fb37dcfdd98b2e31086bfddaf
#
_entry.id   0d78197fb37dcfdd98b2e31086bfddaf
#
_cell.length_a   1.000
_cell.length_b   1.000
_cell.length_c   1.000
_cell.angle_alpha   90.00
_cell.angle_beta   90.00
_cell.angle_gamma   90.00
#
_symmetry.space_group_name_H-M   'P 1'
#
loop_
_entity.id
_entity.type
_entity.pdbx_description
1 polymer ?
#
loop_
_entity_poly.entity_id
_entity_poly.type
_entity_poly.pdbx_seq_one_letter_code
_entity_poly.pdbx_strand_id
1 'polypeptide(L)'
;WRGRIWPPMNFLVYGALKARSLDGPARDLAERSAKLILKEWLEKGHVHENYCADTGEGCNVWSSDSFYHWGGLLGLIALREAKKV
;
A
#
# COMPACT_ATOMS: atom_id res chain seq x y z
N TRP A 1 -1.27 8.50 -12.99
CA TRP A 1 -0.35 8.13 -11.90
C TRP A 1 -0.01 9.29 -10.99
N ARG A 2 -0.06 10.50 -11.51
CA ARG A 2 0.28 11.67 -10.71
C ARG A 2 -0.68 11.86 -9.55
N GLY A 3 -0.12 12.11 -8.37
CA GLY A 3 -0.90 12.36 -7.17
C GLY A 3 -1.59 11.14 -6.60
N ARG A 4 -1.32 9.97 -7.15
CA ARG A 4 -1.91 8.72 -6.68
C ARG A 4 -0.84 7.79 -6.12
N ILE A 5 -1.25 6.99 -5.14
CA ILE A 5 -0.41 5.95 -4.57
C ILE A 5 -0.90 4.62 -5.13
N TRP A 6 0.00 3.93 -5.84
CA TRP A 6 -0.32 2.65 -6.47
C TRP A 6 0.39 1.53 -5.70
N PRO A 7 -0.35 0.58 -5.13
CA PRO A 7 0.26 -0.51 -4.35
C PRO A 7 1.41 -1.24 -5.04
N PRO A 8 1.34 -1.59 -6.35
CA PRO A 8 2.47 -2.22 -7.01
C PRO A 8 3.74 -1.37 -7.00
N MET A 9 3.61 -0.05 -7.14
CA MET A 9 4.76 0.85 -7.09
C MET A 9 5.36 0.90 -5.70
N ASN A 10 4.52 0.98 -4.67
CA ASN A 10 4.99 0.92 -3.29
C ASN A 10 5.76 -0.37 -3.02
N PHE A 11 5.24 -1.49 -3.52
CA PHE A 11 5.89 -2.79 -3.34
C PHE A 11 7.27 -2.83 -4.01
N LEU A 12 7.38 -2.33 -5.23
CA LEU A 12 8.65 -2.29 -5.96
C LEU A 12 9.66 -1.36 -5.26
N VAL A 13 9.21 -0.19 -4.80
CA VAL A 13 10.08 0.75 -4.09
C VAL A 13 10.56 0.14 -2.78
N TYR A 14 9.66 -0.50 -2.04
CA TYR A 14 10.03 -1.18 -0.79
C TYR A 14 11.12 -2.22 -1.04
N GLY A 15 10.96 -3.05 -2.07
CA GLY A 15 11.96 -4.05 -2.44
C GLY A 15 13.31 -3.41 -2.77
N ALA A 16 13.31 -2.30 -3.51
CA ALA A 16 14.53 -1.60 -3.85
C ALA A 16 15.23 -1.02 -2.62
N LEU A 17 14.46 -0.47 -1.68
CA LEU A 17 15.01 0.08 -0.44
C LEU A 17 15.66 -1.02 0.41
N LYS A 18 15.01 -2.18 0.53
CA LYS A 18 15.57 -3.31 1.28
C LYS A 18 16.82 -3.86 0.62
N ALA A 19 16.82 -3.94 -0.72
CA ALA A 19 17.99 -4.41 -1.46
C ALA A 19 19.21 -3.53 -1.25
N ARG A 20 19.00 -2.25 -0.95
CA ARG A 20 20.08 -1.28 -0.69
C ARG A 20 20.33 -1.09 0.81
N SER A 21 19.70 -1.88 1.65
CA SER A 21 19.81 -1.81 3.11
C SER A 21 19.39 -0.44 3.67
N LEU A 22 18.46 0.21 2.99
CA LEU A 22 17.89 1.47 3.45
C LEU A 22 16.70 1.20 4.37
N ASP A 23 16.98 0.66 5.55
CA ASP A 23 15.94 0.12 6.44
C ASP A 23 15.02 1.18 7.04
N GLY A 24 15.53 2.37 7.34
CA GLY A 24 14.70 3.45 7.86
C GLY A 24 13.62 3.87 6.86
N PRO A 25 14.00 4.26 5.63
CA PRO A 25 13.02 4.57 4.60
C PRO A 25 12.09 3.41 4.27
N ALA A 26 12.58 2.17 4.30
CA ALA A 26 11.73 1.00 4.05
C ALA A 26 10.68 0.84 5.14
N ARG A 27 11.05 1.04 6.40
CA ARG A 27 10.12 0.96 7.52
C ARG A 27 9.06 2.05 7.42
N ASP A 28 9.48 3.28 7.09
CA ASP A 28 8.53 4.39 6.92
C ASP A 28 7.52 4.08 5.82
N LEU A 29 7.98 3.56 4.69
CA LEU A 29 7.10 3.19 3.59
C LEU A 29 6.13 2.09 4.02
N ALA A 30 6.61 1.09 4.77
CA ALA A 30 5.77 0.00 5.26
C ALA A 30 4.69 0.51 6.21
N GLU A 31 5.03 1.41 7.12
CA GLU A 31 4.07 1.98 8.06
C GLU A 31 3.00 2.79 7.34
N ARG A 32 3.40 3.61 6.38
CA ARG A 32 2.46 4.40 5.58
C ARG A 32 1.55 3.52 4.73
N SER A 33 2.11 2.46 4.17
CA SER A 33 1.34 1.49 3.38
C SER A 33 0.30 0.78 4.23
N ALA A 34 0.68 0.37 5.45
CA ALA A 34 -0.24 -0.27 6.38
C ALA A 34 -1.38 0.66 6.75
N LYS A 35 -1.08 1.93 7.01
CA LYS A 35 -2.12 2.91 7.35
C LYS A 35 -3.12 3.11 6.21
N LEU A 36 -2.64 3.13 4.97
CA LEU A 36 -3.53 3.29 3.83
C LEU A 36 -4.52 2.14 3.70
N ILE A 37 -4.01 0.91 3.72
CA ILE A 37 -4.88 -0.25 3.54
C ILE A 37 -5.84 -0.42 4.73
N LEU A 38 -5.36 -0.22 5.95
CA LEU A 38 -6.18 -0.39 7.15
C LEU A 38 -7.27 0.66 7.25
N LYS A 39 -6.94 1.91 6.92
CA LYS A 39 -7.92 3.00 6.99
C LYS A 39 -9.16 2.67 6.15
N GLU A 40 -8.98 2.33 4.89
CA GLU A 40 -10.10 2.06 4.00
C GLU A 40 -10.76 0.72 4.28
N TRP A 41 -9.99 -0.28 4.69
CA TRP A 41 -10.57 -1.57 5.06
C TRP A 41 -11.46 -1.45 6.30
N LEU A 42 -10.97 -0.77 7.35
CA LEU A 42 -11.74 -0.63 8.59
C LEU A 42 -12.95 0.29 8.42
N GLU A 43 -12.83 1.33 7.60
CA GLU A 43 -13.92 2.28 7.41
C GLU A 43 -14.93 1.82 6.36
N LYS A 44 -14.48 1.15 5.29
CA LYS A 44 -15.33 0.86 4.14
C LYS A 44 -15.33 -0.61 3.73
N GLY A 45 -14.50 -1.44 4.33
CA GLY A 45 -14.38 -2.84 3.93
C GLY A 45 -13.87 -3.01 2.50
N HIS A 46 -12.95 -2.16 2.07
CA HIS A 46 -12.51 -2.09 0.68
C HIS A 46 -10.99 -2.11 0.57
N VAL A 47 -10.47 -2.88 -0.37
CA VAL A 47 -9.06 -2.86 -0.77
C VAL A 47 -9.02 -2.25 -2.17
N HIS A 48 -8.41 -1.08 -2.28
CA HIS A 48 -8.52 -0.24 -3.46
C HIS A 48 -7.40 -0.46 -4.48
N GLU A 49 -7.68 -0.07 -5.71
CA GLU A 49 -6.71 -0.09 -6.79
C GLU A 49 -5.58 0.94 -6.55
N ASN A 50 -5.94 2.11 -6.09
CA ASN A 50 -4.98 3.17 -5.78
C ASN A 50 -5.56 4.10 -4.73
N TYR A 51 -4.72 5.01 -4.23
CA TYR A 51 -5.08 5.91 -3.14
C TYR A 51 -4.68 7.33 -3.47
N CYS A 52 -5.44 8.30 -2.97
CA CYS A 52 -5.11 9.71 -3.09
C CYS A 52 -3.92 10.03 -2.18
N ALA A 53 -2.89 10.67 -2.73
CA ALA A 53 -1.68 10.99 -1.97
C ALA A 53 -1.95 12.03 -0.87
N ASP A 54 -2.93 12.91 -1.07
CA ASP A 54 -3.23 13.97 -0.10
C ASP A 54 -4.12 13.51 1.04
N THR A 55 -5.16 12.72 0.74
CA THR A 55 -6.18 12.35 1.73
C THR A 55 -6.08 10.91 2.22
N GLY A 56 -5.41 10.05 1.47
CA GLY A 56 -5.37 8.61 1.77
C GLY A 56 -6.65 7.89 1.39
N GLU A 57 -7.60 8.55 0.76
CA GLU A 57 -8.82 7.89 0.32
C GLU A 57 -8.55 6.97 -0.85
N GLY A 58 -9.17 5.80 -0.82
CA GLY A 58 -9.05 4.84 -1.89
C GLY A 58 -9.79 5.25 -3.15
N CYS A 59 -9.21 4.90 -4.29
CA CYS A 59 -9.81 5.13 -5.59
C CYS A 59 -9.69 3.88 -6.43
N ASN A 60 -10.71 3.62 -7.22
CA ASN A 60 -10.74 2.48 -8.14
C ASN A 60 -11.22 2.97 -9.49
N VAL A 61 -10.91 2.20 -10.53
CA VAL A 61 -11.68 2.35 -11.76
C VAL A 61 -13.09 1.88 -11.41
N TRP A 62 -14.11 2.49 -12.05
CA TRP A 62 -15.47 2.08 -11.81
C TRP A 62 -15.66 0.61 -12.20
N SER A 63 -16.52 -0.10 -11.50
CA SER A 63 -16.76 -1.53 -11.61
C SER A 63 -15.66 -2.45 -11.04
N SER A 64 -14.69 -1.91 -10.31
CA SER A 64 -13.72 -2.73 -9.60
C SER A 64 -14.37 -3.47 -8.44
N ASP A 65 -13.82 -4.66 -8.12
CA ASP A 65 -14.25 -5.40 -6.95
C ASP A 65 -13.91 -4.66 -5.66
N SER A 66 -14.64 -4.98 -4.59
CA SER A 66 -14.34 -4.41 -3.28
C SER A 66 -13.03 -4.92 -2.69
N PHE A 67 -12.43 -5.94 -3.28
CA PHE A 67 -11.09 -6.41 -2.93
C PHE A 67 -10.26 -6.48 -4.20
N TYR A 68 -9.48 -5.43 -4.46
CA TYR A 68 -8.63 -5.39 -5.65
C TYR A 68 -7.29 -6.06 -5.34
N HIS A 69 -6.96 -7.10 -6.10
CA HIS A 69 -5.84 -8.00 -5.79
C HIS A 69 -4.52 -7.27 -5.49
N TRP A 70 -4.07 -6.40 -6.35
CA TRP A 70 -2.78 -5.76 -6.13
C TRP A 70 -2.80 -4.73 -5.00
N GLY A 71 -4.00 -4.32 -4.54
CA GLY A 71 -4.12 -3.48 -3.35
C GLY A 71 -3.61 -4.19 -2.11
N GLY A 72 -3.69 -5.52 -2.10
CA GLY A 72 -3.16 -6.33 -1.00
C GLY A 72 -1.65 -6.25 -0.85
N LEU A 73 -0.93 -5.74 -1.85
CA LEU A 73 0.52 -5.58 -1.75
C LEU A 73 0.92 -4.63 -0.62
N LEU A 74 0.07 -3.65 -0.27
CA LEU A 74 0.34 -2.79 0.88
C LEU A 74 0.38 -3.60 2.17
N GLY A 75 -0.53 -4.56 2.30
CA GLY A 75 -0.54 -5.47 3.44
C GLY A 75 0.68 -6.39 3.45
N LEU A 76 1.09 -6.87 2.27
CA LEU A 76 2.28 -7.72 2.16
C LEU A 76 3.55 -6.96 2.58
N ILE A 77 3.68 -5.69 2.20
CA ILE A 77 4.79 -4.85 2.65
C ILE A 77 4.82 -4.82 4.18
N ALA A 78 3.69 -4.56 4.81
CA ALA A 78 3.60 -4.49 6.26
C ALA A 78 3.99 -5.81 6.92
N LEU A 79 3.52 -6.93 6.38
CA LEU A 79 3.83 -8.26 6.90
C LEU A 79 5.31 -8.58 6.75
N ARG A 80 5.92 -8.24 5.63
CA ARG A 80 7.35 -8.46 5.43
C ARG A 80 8.19 -7.63 6.37
N GLU A 81 7.82 -6.37 6.60
CA GLU A 81 8.55 -5.53 7.55
C GLU A 81 8.45 -6.06 8.97
N ALA A 82 7.28 -6.61 9.33
CA ALA A 82 7.09 -7.24 10.63
C ALA A 82 7.69 -8.65 10.70
N LYS A 83 8.27 -9.15 9.61
CA LYS A 83 8.87 -10.49 9.51
C LYS A 83 7.89 -11.61 9.77
N LYS A 84 6.65 -11.43 9.32
CA LYS A 84 5.61 -12.45 9.42
C LYS A 84 5.51 -13.32 8.16
N VAL A 85 6.14 -12.88 7.07
CA VAL A 85 6.13 -13.58 5.81
C VAL A 85 7.54 -13.69 5.28
#